data_38e13a507737a8e352c3714a6b597bf1
#
_entry.id   38e13a507737a8e352c3714a6b597bf1
#
_cell.length_a   1.000
_cell.length_b   1.000
_cell.length_c   1.000
_cell.angle_alpha   90.00
_cell.angle_beta   90.00
_cell.angle_gamma   90.00
#
_symmetry.space_group_name_H-M   'P 1'
#
loop_
_entity.id
_entity.type
_entity.pdbx_description
1 polymer ?
#
loop_
_entity_poly.entity_id
_entity_poly.type
_entity_poly.pdbx_seq_one_letter_code
_entity_poly.pdbx_strand_id
1 'polypeptide(L)'
;MGHVLMANRNGLLVQTFLTEASGRAERDAAMLMMEAIPPGKRVTLGGDKTNDTREFVRELRVMNITPHLAQNTTKRRSAVDERTTRHAGYGVSQRKRKRVEQSFGWMKMIGMLKKVKLRGIDKVGWLFTFTGAAYNLCQLRNLMARA
;
A
#
# COMPACT_ATOMS: atom_id res chain seq x y z
N MET A 1 -1.88 9.64 -10.11
CA MET A 1 -0.93 8.94 -9.19
C MET A 1 -1.37 7.49 -9.04
N GLY A 2 -0.43 6.52 -9.13
CA GLY A 2 -0.75 5.11 -8.96
C GLY A 2 -0.58 4.68 -7.50
N HIS A 3 -1.56 3.95 -6.97
CA HIS A 3 -1.56 3.39 -5.61
C HIS A 3 -1.69 1.87 -5.68
N VAL A 4 -1.01 1.18 -4.79
CA VAL A 4 -1.11 -0.27 -4.67
C VAL A 4 -1.28 -0.68 -3.22
N LEU A 5 -2.12 -1.66 -2.98
CA LEU A 5 -2.22 -2.37 -1.72
C LEU A 5 -1.55 -3.74 -1.89
N MET A 6 -0.57 -4.05 -1.05
CA MET A 6 0.23 -5.26 -1.13
C MET A 6 0.08 -6.13 0.12
N ALA A 7 -0.09 -7.42 -0.07
CA ALA A 7 -0.03 -8.40 1.03
C ALA A 7 1.43 -8.59 1.48
N ASN A 8 1.74 -8.11 2.70
CA ASN A 8 3.09 -8.15 3.27
C ASN A 8 3.69 -9.56 3.41
N ARG A 9 2.84 -10.60 3.47
CA ARG A 9 3.30 -11.98 3.65
C ARG A 9 4.02 -12.51 2.40
N ASN A 10 3.42 -12.34 1.24
CA ASN A 10 3.84 -12.94 -0.03
C ASN A 10 4.26 -11.91 -1.10
N GLY A 11 4.00 -10.62 -0.88
CA GLY A 11 4.34 -9.56 -1.82
C GLY A 11 3.42 -9.47 -3.05
N LEU A 12 2.23 -10.10 -2.98
CA LEU A 12 1.21 -9.98 -4.03
C LEU A 12 0.45 -8.65 -3.89
N LEU A 13 0.14 -8.02 -5.00
CA LEU A 13 -0.75 -6.87 -5.05
C LEU A 13 -2.19 -7.33 -4.86
N VAL A 14 -2.86 -6.80 -3.85
CA VAL A 14 -4.27 -7.09 -3.55
C VAL A 14 -5.16 -6.18 -4.35
N GLN A 15 -4.77 -4.89 -4.46
CA GLN A 15 -5.50 -3.89 -5.22
C GLN A 15 -4.54 -2.90 -5.87
N THR A 16 -5.00 -2.31 -6.96
CA THR A 16 -4.37 -1.19 -7.65
C THR A 16 -5.41 -0.09 -7.84
N PHE A 17 -5.02 1.16 -7.66
CA PHE A 17 -5.91 2.30 -7.83
C PHE A 17 -5.16 3.46 -8.46
N LEU A 18 -5.82 4.23 -9.34
CA LEU A 18 -5.25 5.41 -9.97
C LEU A 18 -6.07 6.64 -9.62
N THR A 19 -5.40 7.70 -9.15
CA THR A 19 -6.03 8.98 -8.85
C THR A 19 -5.35 10.12 -9.60
N GLU A 20 -5.98 11.27 -9.62
CA GLU A 20 -5.28 12.52 -9.85
C GLU A 20 -4.29 12.79 -8.70
N ALA A 21 -3.21 13.52 -8.98
CA ALA A 21 -2.21 13.82 -7.97
C ALA A 21 -2.71 14.95 -7.05
N SER A 22 -2.80 14.66 -5.76
CA SER A 22 -3.10 15.66 -4.71
C SER A 22 -2.32 15.34 -3.45
N GLY A 23 -2.23 16.28 -2.53
CA GLY A 23 -1.57 16.08 -1.24
C GLY A 23 -2.26 15.07 -0.31
N ARG A 24 -3.50 14.66 -0.61
CA ARG A 24 -4.29 13.68 0.16
C ARG A 24 -4.50 12.38 -0.60
N ALA A 25 -4.21 12.34 -1.90
CA ALA A 25 -4.55 11.22 -2.79
C ALA A 25 -4.09 9.85 -2.27
N GLU A 26 -2.94 9.76 -1.63
CA GLU A 26 -2.42 8.51 -1.07
C GLU A 26 -3.29 7.99 0.08
N ARG A 27 -3.72 8.88 1.00
CA ARG A 27 -4.57 8.50 2.14
C ARG A 27 -5.98 8.16 1.69
N ASP A 28 -6.56 8.98 0.80
CA ASP A 28 -7.90 8.77 0.26
C ASP A 28 -7.96 7.44 -0.52
N ALA A 29 -6.95 7.16 -1.34
CA ALA A 29 -6.84 5.88 -2.04
C ALA A 29 -6.65 4.70 -1.06
N ALA A 30 -5.85 4.87 0.00
CA ALA A 30 -5.68 3.83 1.02
C ALA A 30 -7.00 3.52 1.72
N MET A 31 -7.81 4.52 2.08
CA MET A 31 -9.12 4.33 2.70
C MET A 31 -10.06 3.56 1.77
N LEU A 32 -10.19 3.98 0.51
CA LEU A 32 -11.03 3.29 -0.48
C LEU A 32 -10.61 1.82 -0.69
N MET A 33 -9.30 1.57 -0.77
CA MET A 33 -8.80 0.21 -0.91
C MET A 33 -9.05 -0.64 0.34
N MET A 34 -9.02 -0.05 1.54
CA MET A 34 -9.31 -0.76 2.78
C MET A 34 -10.80 -1.05 2.96
N GLU A 35 -11.69 -0.16 2.53
CA GLU A 35 -13.15 -0.39 2.52
C GLU A 35 -13.55 -1.60 1.66
N ALA A 36 -12.83 -1.85 0.57
CA ALA A 36 -13.07 -2.98 -0.30
C ALA A 36 -12.56 -4.33 0.24
N ILE A 37 -11.86 -4.35 1.39
CA ILE A 37 -11.44 -5.60 2.03
C ILE A 37 -12.62 -6.19 2.81
N PRO A 38 -12.98 -7.46 2.59
CA PRO A 38 -14.08 -8.09 3.31
C PRO A 38 -13.87 -8.04 4.83
N PRO A 39 -14.91 -7.75 5.61
CA PRO A 39 -14.85 -7.77 7.06
C PRO A 39 -14.56 -9.19 7.59
N GLY A 40 -13.93 -9.31 8.75
CA GLY A 40 -13.77 -10.60 9.42
C GLY A 40 -12.49 -10.72 10.25
N LYS A 41 -11.32 -10.51 9.68
CA LYS A 41 -10.06 -10.63 10.41
C LYS A 41 -9.47 -9.25 10.72
N ARG A 42 -8.81 -9.13 11.88
CA ARG A 42 -8.06 -7.93 12.21
C ARG A 42 -6.96 -7.71 11.17
N VAL A 43 -7.03 -6.59 10.48
CA VAL A 43 -6.08 -6.21 9.43
C VAL A 43 -5.09 -5.18 9.98
N THR A 44 -3.86 -5.21 9.48
CA THR A 44 -2.86 -4.18 9.76
C THR A 44 -2.50 -3.48 8.45
N LEU A 45 -2.47 -2.16 8.43
CA LEU A 45 -2.04 -1.36 7.28
C LEU A 45 -0.67 -0.75 7.55
N GLY A 46 0.34 -1.16 6.76
CA GLY A 46 1.67 -0.53 6.74
C GLY A 46 1.69 0.66 5.79
N GLY A 47 2.28 1.76 6.21
CA GLY A 47 2.40 2.96 5.38
C GLY A 47 3.58 3.84 5.78
N ASP A 48 3.86 4.84 4.96
CA ASP A 48 4.95 5.79 5.15
C ASP A 48 4.65 6.82 6.25
N LYS A 49 5.70 7.53 6.69
CA LYS A 49 5.62 8.59 7.70
C LYS A 49 4.75 9.78 7.28
N THR A 50 4.52 9.99 5.99
CA THR A 50 3.60 11.00 5.47
C THR A 50 2.16 10.73 5.84
N ASN A 51 1.81 9.45 6.05
CA ASN A 51 0.49 8.98 6.44
C ASN A 51 0.27 8.99 7.98
N ASP A 52 1.29 9.29 8.78
CA ASP A 52 1.19 9.40 10.22
C ASP A 52 0.48 10.69 10.63
N THR A 53 -0.82 10.78 10.40
CA THR A 53 -1.70 11.89 10.81
C THR A 53 -2.76 11.42 11.78
N ARG A 54 -3.19 12.30 12.70
CA ARG A 54 -4.22 11.96 13.70
C ARG A 54 -5.53 11.52 13.04
N GLU A 55 -5.92 12.23 11.98
CA GLU A 55 -7.12 11.93 11.20
C GLU A 55 -7.06 10.51 10.64
N PHE A 56 -6.04 10.20 9.84
CA PHE A 56 -5.90 8.90 9.18
C PHE A 56 -5.76 7.73 10.18
N VAL A 57 -4.99 7.91 11.26
CA VAL A 57 -4.88 6.89 12.32
C VAL A 57 -6.23 6.64 13.00
N ARG A 58 -7.04 7.69 13.21
CA ARG A 58 -8.39 7.56 13.78
C ARG A 58 -9.32 6.80 12.85
N GLU A 59 -9.35 7.17 11.57
CA GLU A 59 -10.19 6.53 10.54
C GLU A 59 -9.86 5.04 10.42
N LEU A 60 -8.59 4.67 10.31
CA LEU A 60 -8.18 3.26 10.29
C LEU A 60 -8.67 2.49 11.51
N ARG A 61 -8.59 3.09 12.71
CA ARG A 61 -9.06 2.45 13.94
C ARG A 61 -10.59 2.28 13.97
N VAL A 62 -11.35 3.23 13.44
CA VAL A 62 -12.80 3.12 13.28
C VAL A 62 -13.16 1.92 12.40
N MET A 63 -12.38 1.68 11.34
CA MET A 63 -12.51 0.50 10.46
C MET A 63 -11.95 -0.80 11.07
N ASN A 64 -11.56 -0.81 12.36
CA ASN A 64 -10.89 -1.94 13.02
C ASN A 64 -9.54 -2.35 12.35
N ILE A 65 -8.87 -1.40 11.73
CA ILE A 65 -7.56 -1.60 11.10
C ILE A 65 -6.48 -1.07 12.03
N THR A 66 -5.44 -1.88 12.29
CA THR A 66 -4.30 -1.46 13.09
C THR A 66 -3.31 -0.68 12.24
N PRO A 67 -3.02 0.60 12.56
CA PRO A 67 -2.11 1.44 11.76
C PRO A 67 -0.65 1.10 12.07
N HIS A 68 0.01 0.37 11.17
CA HIS A 68 1.44 0.12 11.22
C HIS A 68 2.23 1.14 10.38
N LEU A 69 1.84 2.43 10.49
CA LEU A 69 2.51 3.54 9.79
C LEU A 69 3.87 3.82 10.41
N ALA A 70 4.82 4.26 9.59
CA ALA A 70 6.10 4.74 10.11
C ALA A 70 5.87 6.04 10.89
N GLN A 71 6.41 6.11 12.12
CA GLN A 71 6.25 7.27 12.97
C GLN A 71 6.93 8.51 12.38
N ASN A 72 6.22 9.61 12.35
CA ASN A 72 6.77 10.92 12.01
C ASN A 72 7.03 11.72 13.31
N THR A 73 8.28 11.70 13.73
CA THR A 73 8.75 12.43 14.92
C THR A 73 9.43 13.75 14.57
N THR A 74 9.44 14.14 13.28
CA THR A 74 10.06 15.40 12.84
C THR A 74 9.19 16.58 13.26
N LYS A 75 9.64 17.33 14.26
CA LYS A 75 8.98 18.54 14.81
C LYS A 75 7.57 18.31 15.36
N ARG A 76 7.15 17.05 15.57
CA ARG A 76 5.83 16.72 16.14
C ARG A 76 5.82 15.34 16.80
N ARG A 77 4.82 15.10 17.66
CA ARG A 77 4.53 13.77 18.19
C ARG A 77 3.80 12.94 17.14
N SER A 78 4.21 11.69 16.95
CA SER A 78 3.53 10.72 16.10
C SER A 78 2.08 10.47 16.57
N ALA A 79 1.18 10.24 15.62
CA ALA A 79 -0.18 9.80 15.91
C ALA A 79 -0.25 8.29 16.19
N VAL A 80 0.77 7.52 15.76
CA VAL A 80 0.93 6.11 16.10
C VAL A 80 1.57 5.99 17.47
N ASP A 81 0.81 5.56 18.44
CA ASP A 81 1.18 5.45 19.85
C ASP A 81 1.66 4.04 20.26
N GLU A 82 2.03 3.88 21.54
CA GLU A 82 2.53 2.64 22.12
C GLU A 82 1.54 1.47 22.01
N ARG A 83 0.22 1.72 21.93
CA ARG A 83 -0.77 0.67 21.67
C ARG A 83 -0.48 -0.13 20.39
N THR A 84 0.23 0.49 19.45
CA THR A 84 0.64 -0.14 18.20
C THR A 84 2.12 -0.55 18.23
N THR A 85 3.01 0.37 18.63
CA THR A 85 4.47 0.19 18.47
C THR A 85 5.08 -0.84 19.41
N ARG A 86 4.46 -1.10 20.59
CA ARG A 86 4.92 -2.12 21.53
C ARG A 86 4.85 -3.56 21.01
N HIS A 87 4.06 -3.80 19.97
CA HIS A 87 3.89 -5.15 19.41
C HIS A 87 5.00 -5.51 18.41
N ALA A 88 5.57 -6.70 18.55
CA ALA A 88 6.62 -7.20 17.65
C ALA A 88 6.21 -7.15 16.16
N GLY A 89 4.92 -7.35 15.87
CA GLY A 89 4.34 -7.25 14.52
C GLY A 89 4.53 -5.88 13.88
N TYR A 90 4.61 -4.80 14.66
CA TYR A 90 4.89 -3.47 14.14
C TYR A 90 6.28 -3.41 13.50
N GLY A 91 7.33 -3.87 14.19
CA GLY A 91 8.68 -3.92 13.66
C GLY A 91 8.80 -4.79 12.40
N VAL A 92 8.07 -5.92 12.35
CA VAL A 92 8.00 -6.76 11.14
C VAL A 92 7.36 -5.99 9.98
N SER A 93 6.25 -5.29 10.22
CA SER A 93 5.58 -4.48 9.19
C SER A 93 6.50 -3.37 8.66
N GLN A 94 7.26 -2.69 9.52
CA GLN A 94 8.19 -1.64 9.09
C GLN A 94 9.27 -2.16 8.14
N ARG A 95 9.79 -3.37 8.36
CA ARG A 95 10.76 -4.00 7.43
C ARG A 95 10.11 -4.43 6.13
N LYS A 96 8.90 -5.02 6.20
CA LYS A 96 8.22 -5.58 5.02
C LYS A 96 7.58 -4.55 4.11
N ARG A 97 7.15 -3.38 4.63
CA ARG A 97 6.47 -2.35 3.83
C ARG A 97 7.30 -1.89 2.62
N LYS A 98 8.62 -1.93 2.70
CA LYS A 98 9.53 -1.58 1.60
C LYS A 98 9.37 -2.47 0.36
N ARG A 99 8.73 -3.64 0.49
CA ARG A 99 8.47 -4.53 -0.66
C ARG A 99 7.58 -3.88 -1.72
N VAL A 100 6.73 -2.94 -1.33
CA VAL A 100 5.88 -2.20 -2.28
C VAL A 100 6.72 -1.42 -3.30
N GLU A 101 7.88 -0.91 -2.90
CA GLU A 101 8.81 -0.21 -3.80
C GLU A 101 9.31 -1.12 -4.92
N GLN A 102 9.53 -2.41 -4.63
CA GLN A 102 9.95 -3.40 -5.63
C GLN A 102 8.88 -3.59 -6.70
N SER A 103 7.59 -3.61 -6.32
CA SER A 103 6.50 -3.73 -7.30
C SER A 103 6.45 -2.51 -8.23
N PHE A 104 6.57 -1.31 -7.69
CA PHE A 104 6.64 -0.09 -8.50
C PHE A 104 7.89 -0.07 -9.41
N GLY A 105 9.04 -0.50 -8.89
CA GLY A 105 10.26 -0.67 -9.69
C GLY A 105 10.03 -1.62 -10.87
N TRP A 106 9.47 -2.80 -10.63
CA TRP A 106 9.14 -3.77 -11.67
C TRP A 106 8.13 -3.22 -12.69
N MET A 107 7.04 -2.62 -12.22
CA MET A 107 6.02 -2.03 -13.10
C MET A 107 6.59 -0.92 -13.99
N LYS A 108 7.54 -0.13 -13.49
CA LYS A 108 8.20 0.91 -14.28
C LYS A 108 9.18 0.35 -15.30
N MET A 109 9.99 -0.63 -14.91
CA MET A 109 11.10 -1.13 -15.74
C MET A 109 10.66 -2.22 -16.71
N ILE A 110 9.85 -3.16 -16.25
CA ILE A 110 9.37 -4.33 -17.02
C ILE A 110 7.95 -4.06 -17.56
N GLY A 111 7.07 -3.54 -16.73
CA GLY A 111 5.66 -3.27 -17.04
C GLY A 111 5.41 -2.01 -17.87
N MET A 112 6.45 -1.37 -18.41
CA MET A 112 6.38 -0.23 -19.32
C MET A 112 5.71 1.04 -18.76
N LEU A 113 5.49 1.13 -17.44
CA LEU A 113 4.84 2.29 -16.79
C LEU A 113 5.80 3.48 -16.56
N LYS A 114 7.08 3.36 -16.91
CA LYS A 114 8.04 4.48 -16.80
C LYS A 114 7.63 5.68 -17.66
N LYS A 115 7.07 5.41 -18.86
CA LYS A 115 6.55 6.44 -19.76
C LYS A 115 5.27 5.94 -20.40
N VAL A 116 4.15 6.29 -19.79
CA VAL A 116 2.82 5.89 -20.27
C VAL A 116 2.49 6.69 -21.53
N LYS A 117 2.12 6.00 -22.61
CA LYS A 117 1.72 6.60 -23.90
C LYS A 117 0.20 6.82 -24.00
N LEU A 118 -0.58 6.32 -23.05
CA LEU A 118 -2.03 6.48 -22.99
C LEU A 118 -2.42 7.83 -22.34
N ARG A 119 -3.56 8.37 -22.73
CA ARG A 119 -4.15 9.58 -22.14
C ARG A 119 -5.51 9.26 -21.55
N GLY A 120 -5.84 9.93 -20.46
CA GLY A 120 -7.07 9.75 -19.69
C GLY A 120 -6.91 8.75 -18.55
N ILE A 121 -7.59 9.06 -17.43
CA ILE A 121 -7.44 8.31 -16.18
C ILE A 121 -7.87 6.85 -16.32
N ASP A 122 -8.94 6.60 -17.07
CA ASP A 122 -9.50 5.25 -17.25
C ASP A 122 -8.53 4.33 -17.99
N LYS A 123 -7.98 4.80 -19.14
CA LYS A 123 -7.04 4.02 -19.95
C LYS A 123 -5.72 3.76 -19.21
N VAL A 124 -5.23 4.76 -18.49
CA VAL A 124 -4.01 4.63 -17.68
C VAL A 124 -4.28 3.74 -16.47
N GLY A 125 -5.44 3.85 -15.85
CA GLY A 125 -5.88 3.00 -14.74
C GLY A 125 -5.99 1.53 -15.15
N TRP A 126 -6.60 1.27 -16.30
CA TRP A 126 -6.66 -0.08 -16.88
C TRP A 126 -5.25 -0.67 -17.09
N LEU A 127 -4.35 0.09 -17.73
CA LEU A 127 -2.97 -0.35 -17.97
C LEU A 127 -2.24 -0.60 -16.64
N PHE A 128 -2.46 0.26 -15.64
CA PHE A 128 -1.86 0.12 -14.32
C PHE A 128 -2.31 -1.16 -13.62
N THR A 129 -3.62 -1.45 -13.65
CA THR A 129 -4.20 -2.68 -13.09
C THR A 129 -3.72 -3.92 -13.83
N PHE A 130 -3.70 -3.89 -15.16
CA PHE A 130 -3.19 -4.98 -15.99
C PHE A 130 -1.71 -5.29 -15.69
N THR A 131 -0.90 -4.24 -15.56
CA THR A 131 0.52 -4.38 -15.20
C THR A 131 0.68 -4.95 -13.78
N GLY A 132 -0.18 -4.57 -12.84
CA GLY A 132 -0.22 -5.15 -11.50
C GLY A 132 -0.56 -6.65 -11.51
N ALA A 133 -1.50 -7.06 -12.37
CA ALA A 133 -1.83 -8.49 -12.56
C ALA A 133 -0.63 -9.26 -13.15
N ALA A 134 0.05 -8.70 -14.14
CA ALA A 134 1.26 -9.31 -14.71
C ALA A 134 2.39 -9.46 -13.66
N TYR A 135 2.58 -8.45 -12.82
CA TYR A 135 3.50 -8.54 -11.68
C TYR A 135 3.13 -9.70 -10.75
N ASN A 136 1.84 -9.85 -10.41
CA ASN A 136 1.36 -10.93 -9.55
C ASN A 136 1.63 -12.31 -10.16
N LEU A 137 1.46 -12.50 -11.46
CA LEU A 137 1.78 -13.77 -12.14
C LEU A 137 3.27 -14.11 -12.01
N CYS A 138 4.15 -13.14 -12.22
CA CYS A 138 5.59 -13.32 -12.02
C CYS A 138 5.93 -13.67 -10.56
N GLN A 139 5.27 -12.98 -9.62
CA GLN A 139 5.49 -13.21 -8.19
C GLN A 139 4.97 -14.58 -7.73
N LEU A 140 3.81 -15.02 -8.23
CA LEU A 140 3.26 -16.37 -7.97
C LEU A 140 4.22 -17.45 -8.44
N ARG A 141 4.75 -17.35 -9.66
CA ARG A 141 5.76 -18.27 -10.16
C ARG A 141 6.96 -18.38 -9.20
N ASN A 142 7.45 -17.23 -8.71
CA ASN A 142 8.58 -17.21 -7.79
C ASN A 142 8.25 -17.81 -6.41
N LEU A 143 7.00 -17.66 -5.96
CA LEU A 143 6.53 -18.26 -4.71
C LEU A 143 6.42 -19.79 -4.84
N MET A 144 5.86 -20.28 -5.97
CA MET A 144 5.75 -21.73 -6.24
C MET A 144 7.12 -22.41 -6.36
N ALA A 145 8.12 -21.73 -6.94
CA ALA A 145 9.48 -22.25 -7.05
C ALA A 145 10.22 -22.34 -5.70
N ARG A 146 9.69 -21.77 -4.62
CA ARG A 146 10.28 -21.76 -3.27
C ARG A 146 9.53 -22.67 -2.28
N ALA A 147 8.37 -23.19 -2.67
CA ALA A 147 7.55 -24.07 -1.87
C ALA A 147 8.01 -25.52 -2.02
#